data_d296da0eb9c9ed321c2752c2362a68e7
#
_entry.id   d296da0eb9c9ed321c2752c2362a68e7
#
_cell.length_a   1.000
_cell.length_b   1.000
_cell.length_c   1.000
_cell.angle_alpha   90.00
_cell.angle_beta   90.00
_cell.angle_gamma   90.00
#
_symmetry.space_group_name_H-M   'P 1'
#
loop_
_entity.id
_entity.type
_entity.pdbx_description
1 polymer ?
#
loop_
_entity_poly.entity_id
_entity_poly.type
_entity_poly.pdbx_seq_one_letter_code
_entity_poly.pdbx_strand_id
1 'polypeptide(L)'
;MSAQVWKLARDLRVMASGPNSGLREVYFEVKNPENALNPQRFASCSLESVITACNQVSANNSSILFGLKNGWLDLGACSSIPLRAMINSATMLKEAMRILTEEVLPSMRVNSRLCQDMAESSVSNTTMISTIFGYEIGSQVAHLALEENISPREAAKKLKILPDEVIDELFDVSNLTHPENMEALFEKYKDFRKL
;
A
#
# COMPACT_ATOMS: atom_id res chain seq x y z
N MET A 1 -4.50 -1.53 -17.86
CA MET A 1 -3.39 -0.58 -17.59
C MET A 1 -3.88 0.67 -16.85
N SER A 2 -4.82 1.50 -17.37
CA SER A 2 -5.27 2.72 -16.68
C SER A 2 -5.80 2.47 -15.25
N ALA A 3 -6.56 1.41 -15.03
CA ALA A 3 -7.07 1.05 -13.70
C ALA A 3 -5.95 0.71 -12.69
N GLN A 4 -4.89 0.08 -13.13
CA GLN A 4 -3.73 -0.25 -12.29
C GLN A 4 -2.93 1.01 -11.92
N VAL A 5 -2.70 1.90 -12.90
CA VAL A 5 -2.03 3.19 -12.68
C VAL A 5 -2.87 4.07 -11.76
N TRP A 6 -4.18 4.10 -11.96
CA TRP A 6 -5.13 4.80 -11.09
C TRP A 6 -5.07 4.29 -9.64
N LYS A 7 -5.09 2.96 -9.47
CA LYS A 7 -4.99 2.34 -8.13
C LYS A 7 -3.69 2.72 -7.46
N LEU A 8 -2.55 2.56 -8.14
CA LEU A 8 -1.25 2.92 -7.60
C LEU A 8 -1.19 4.39 -7.16
N ALA A 9 -1.66 5.31 -8.00
CA ALA A 9 -1.67 6.74 -7.67
C ALA A 9 -2.57 7.04 -6.45
N ARG A 10 -3.69 6.35 -6.30
CA ARG A 10 -4.55 6.47 -5.13
C ARG A 10 -3.93 5.89 -3.87
N ASP A 11 -3.32 4.73 -3.96
CA ASP A 11 -2.63 4.11 -2.83
C ASP A 11 -1.52 5.03 -2.32
N LEU A 12 -0.66 5.53 -3.20
CA LEU A 12 0.39 6.49 -2.85
C LEU A 12 -0.16 7.76 -2.19
N ARG A 13 -1.31 8.25 -2.66
CA ARG A 13 -1.97 9.41 -2.05
C ARG A 13 -2.49 9.12 -0.63
N VAL A 14 -3.03 7.93 -0.41
CA VAL A 14 -3.48 7.51 0.93
C VAL A 14 -2.29 7.32 1.85
N MET A 15 -1.24 6.64 1.40
CA MET A 15 -0.01 6.43 2.18
C MET A 15 0.68 7.76 2.53
N ALA A 16 0.59 8.77 1.67
CA ALA A 16 1.13 10.11 1.91
C ALA A 16 0.18 11.04 2.68
N SER A 17 -0.99 10.58 3.10
CA SER A 17 -1.96 11.40 3.80
C SER A 17 -1.46 11.81 5.20
N GLY A 18 -1.85 12.96 5.65
CA GLY A 18 -1.46 13.51 6.96
C GLY A 18 -1.26 15.03 6.88
N PRO A 19 -0.62 15.65 7.85
CA PRO A 19 0.23 15.09 8.91
C PRO A 19 -0.50 14.56 10.15
N ASN A 20 -1.71 15.03 10.45
CA ASN A 20 -2.36 14.76 11.76
C ASN A 20 -3.45 13.69 11.68
N SER A 21 -4.01 13.46 10.50
CA SER A 21 -5.16 12.56 10.28
C SER A 21 -4.94 11.60 9.13
N GLY A 22 -3.72 11.18 8.89
CA GLY A 22 -3.37 10.29 7.80
C GLY A 22 -2.24 9.32 8.14
N LEU A 23 -1.92 8.44 7.19
CA LEU A 23 -0.98 7.34 7.39
C LEU A 23 0.48 7.80 7.50
N ARG A 24 0.89 8.78 6.68
CA ARG A 24 2.27 9.31 6.62
C ARG A 24 3.35 8.25 6.41
N GLU A 25 3.01 7.12 5.82
CA GLU A 25 3.95 6.04 5.53
C GLU A 25 4.99 6.47 4.49
N VAL A 26 4.58 7.33 3.55
CA VAL A 26 5.46 7.97 2.59
C VAL A 26 5.26 9.48 2.59
N TYR A 27 6.27 10.21 2.12
CA TYR A 27 6.17 11.63 1.85
C TYR A 27 6.94 11.97 0.56
N PHE A 28 6.68 13.15 0.01
CA PHE A 28 7.28 13.58 -1.24
C PHE A 28 8.11 14.83 -0.99
N GLU A 29 9.34 14.85 -1.51
CA GLU A 29 10.22 16.01 -1.46
C GLU A 29 9.73 17.08 -2.44
N VAL A 30 9.57 18.30 -1.95
CA VAL A 30 9.15 19.43 -2.78
C VAL A 30 10.37 20.12 -3.34
N LYS A 31 10.53 20.12 -4.66
CA LYS A 31 11.67 20.72 -5.34
C LYS A 31 11.71 22.25 -5.22
N ASN A 32 10.57 22.92 -5.06
CA ASN A 32 10.43 24.38 -4.95
C ASN A 32 9.42 24.75 -3.87
N PRO A 33 9.80 24.77 -2.59
CA PRO A 33 8.88 25.12 -1.49
C PRO A 33 8.40 26.59 -1.55
N GLU A 34 9.06 27.45 -2.30
CA GLU A 34 8.82 28.90 -2.34
C GLU A 34 7.44 29.27 -2.89
N ASN A 35 6.82 28.42 -3.69
CA ASN A 35 5.55 28.69 -4.35
C ASN A 35 4.34 27.99 -3.70
N ALA A 36 4.50 27.35 -2.56
CA ALA A 36 3.43 26.56 -1.97
C ALA A 36 3.03 27.09 -0.61
N LEU A 37 1.81 27.64 -0.51
CA LEU A 37 1.12 27.80 0.77
C LEU A 37 1.06 26.49 1.60
N ASN A 38 1.17 25.36 0.92
CA ASN A 38 1.30 24.04 1.52
C ASN A 38 2.30 23.19 0.69
N PRO A 39 3.55 23.03 1.16
CA PRO A 39 4.58 22.27 0.46
C PRO A 39 4.20 20.82 0.14
N GLN A 40 3.37 20.20 0.97
CA GLN A 40 2.90 18.82 0.77
C GLN A 40 1.85 18.68 -0.34
N ARG A 41 1.25 19.80 -0.79
CA ARG A 41 0.22 19.81 -1.82
C ARG A 41 0.76 19.51 -3.22
N PHE A 42 2.04 19.75 -3.48
CA PHE A 42 2.62 19.58 -4.82
C PHE A 42 2.53 18.12 -5.30
N ALA A 43 2.95 17.19 -4.51
CA ALA A 43 2.88 15.77 -4.86
C ALA A 43 1.42 15.27 -4.95
N SER A 44 0.53 15.82 -4.12
CA SER A 44 -0.91 15.56 -4.23
C SER A 44 -1.45 16.01 -5.59
N CYS A 45 -1.03 17.18 -6.11
CA CYS A 45 -1.47 17.68 -7.41
C CYS A 45 -1.01 16.78 -8.57
N SER A 46 0.25 16.31 -8.56
CA SER A 46 0.76 15.38 -9.58
C SER A 46 0.01 14.05 -9.56
N LEU A 47 -0.25 13.48 -8.37
CA LEU A 47 -1.06 12.28 -8.22
C LEU A 47 -2.52 12.50 -8.65
N GLU A 48 -3.10 13.65 -8.34
CA GLU A 48 -4.46 14.02 -8.80
C GLU A 48 -4.53 14.11 -10.33
N SER A 49 -3.50 14.65 -10.97
CA SER A 49 -3.41 14.72 -12.43
C SER A 49 -3.36 13.32 -13.05
N VAL A 50 -2.59 12.41 -12.47
CA VAL A 50 -2.53 10.99 -12.88
C VAL A 50 -3.90 10.32 -12.72
N ILE A 51 -4.55 10.50 -11.58
CA ILE A 51 -5.88 9.94 -11.30
C ILE A 51 -6.91 10.47 -12.30
N THR A 52 -6.89 11.78 -12.55
CA THR A 52 -7.81 12.44 -13.48
C THR A 52 -7.62 11.94 -14.91
N ALA A 53 -6.38 11.80 -15.37
CA ALA A 53 -6.07 11.24 -16.68
C ALA A 53 -6.60 9.80 -16.82
N CYS A 54 -6.40 8.96 -15.81
CA CYS A 54 -6.90 7.58 -15.79
C CYS A 54 -8.44 7.52 -15.81
N ASN A 55 -9.11 8.42 -15.09
CA ASN A 55 -10.57 8.54 -15.14
C ASN A 55 -11.06 8.93 -16.53
N GLN A 56 -10.39 9.88 -17.20
CA GLN A 56 -10.73 10.27 -18.56
C GLN A 56 -10.52 9.15 -19.56
N VAL A 57 -9.47 8.34 -19.41
CA VAL A 57 -9.26 7.12 -20.22
C VAL A 57 -10.43 6.16 -20.06
N SER A 58 -10.94 5.98 -18.85
CA SER A 58 -12.12 5.15 -18.59
C SER A 58 -13.38 5.72 -19.24
N ALA A 59 -13.59 7.03 -19.19
CA ALA A 59 -14.71 7.71 -19.86
C ALA A 59 -14.62 7.59 -21.41
N ASN A 60 -13.42 7.69 -21.97
CA ASN A 60 -13.20 7.50 -23.41
C ASN A 60 -13.59 6.11 -23.89
N ASN A 61 -13.49 5.08 -23.03
CA ASN A 61 -13.95 3.74 -23.35
C ASN A 61 -15.46 3.69 -23.66
N SER A 62 -16.26 4.47 -22.96
CA SER A 62 -17.69 4.62 -23.26
C SER A 62 -17.92 5.25 -24.64
N SER A 63 -17.10 6.24 -25.00
CA SER A 63 -17.17 6.87 -26.34
C SER A 63 -16.84 5.85 -27.45
N ILE A 64 -15.89 4.95 -27.21
CA ILE A 64 -15.57 3.85 -28.14
C ILE A 64 -16.77 2.94 -28.31
N LEU A 65 -17.38 2.51 -27.22
CA LEU A 65 -18.56 1.63 -27.26
C LEU A 65 -19.74 2.28 -27.97
N PHE A 66 -19.99 3.58 -27.76
CA PHE A 66 -21.03 4.31 -28.46
C PHE A 66 -20.74 4.41 -29.97
N GLY A 67 -19.50 4.65 -30.36
CA GLY A 67 -19.09 4.69 -31.74
C GLY A 67 -19.30 3.36 -32.47
N LEU A 68 -18.99 2.25 -31.78
CA LEU A 68 -19.19 0.91 -32.33
C LEU A 68 -20.67 0.52 -32.51
N LYS A 69 -21.55 1.01 -31.63
CA LYS A 69 -23.00 0.75 -31.72
C LYS A 69 -23.68 1.40 -32.95
N ASN A 70 -23.06 2.40 -33.55
CA ASN A 70 -23.60 3.11 -34.69
C ASN A 70 -23.15 2.56 -36.06
N GLY A 71 -22.57 1.36 -36.08
CA GLY A 71 -22.26 0.65 -37.32
C GLY A 71 -23.53 0.07 -37.99
N TRP A 72 -23.50 -0.06 -39.30
CA TRP A 72 -24.55 -0.64 -40.12
C TRP A 72 -23.99 -1.79 -40.93
N LEU A 73 -24.40 -3.03 -40.62
CA LEU A 73 -23.81 -4.23 -41.22
C LEU A 73 -22.26 -4.19 -41.17
N ASP A 74 -21.59 -4.25 -42.30
CA ASP A 74 -20.14 -4.16 -42.39
C ASP A 74 -19.61 -2.70 -42.52
N LEU A 75 -20.49 -1.69 -42.47
CA LEU A 75 -20.10 -0.29 -42.54
C LEU A 75 -19.88 0.26 -41.13
N GLY A 76 -18.62 0.52 -40.78
CA GLY A 76 -18.23 1.24 -39.55
C GLY A 76 -18.48 2.73 -39.63
N ALA A 77 -19.75 3.16 -39.75
CA ALA A 77 -20.09 4.57 -39.65
C ALA A 77 -19.61 5.12 -38.30
N CYS A 78 -19.16 6.33 -38.18
CA CYS A 78 -18.63 6.95 -36.95
C CYS A 78 -17.31 6.36 -36.39
N SER A 79 -16.53 5.65 -37.20
CA SER A 79 -15.22 5.13 -36.80
C SER A 79 -14.20 6.18 -36.33
N SER A 80 -14.40 7.43 -36.73
CA SER A 80 -13.59 8.57 -36.28
C SER A 80 -13.71 8.84 -34.77
N ILE A 81 -14.87 8.57 -34.15
CA ILE A 81 -15.09 8.75 -32.71
C ILE A 81 -14.25 7.75 -31.89
N PRO A 82 -14.35 6.43 -32.12
CA PRO A 82 -13.49 5.47 -31.45
C PRO A 82 -12.00 5.73 -31.66
N LEU A 83 -11.57 6.03 -32.89
CA LEU A 83 -10.17 6.30 -33.19
C LEU A 83 -9.64 7.51 -32.38
N ARG A 84 -10.37 8.61 -32.35
CA ARG A 84 -10.00 9.78 -31.57
C ARG A 84 -9.95 9.47 -30.07
N ALA A 85 -10.93 8.74 -29.55
CA ALA A 85 -10.97 8.36 -28.14
C ALA A 85 -9.78 7.44 -27.76
N MET A 86 -9.38 6.53 -28.64
CA MET A 86 -8.20 5.67 -28.44
C MET A 86 -6.89 6.48 -28.44
N ILE A 87 -6.70 7.38 -29.42
CA ILE A 87 -5.50 8.23 -29.48
C ILE A 87 -5.41 9.12 -28.25
N ASN A 88 -6.49 9.77 -27.86
CA ASN A 88 -6.54 10.60 -26.66
C ASN A 88 -6.20 9.79 -25.40
N SER A 89 -6.76 8.57 -25.29
CA SER A 89 -6.50 7.71 -24.15
C SER A 89 -5.03 7.29 -24.07
N ALA A 90 -4.42 6.94 -25.19
CA ALA A 90 -3.01 6.59 -25.26
C ALA A 90 -2.10 7.76 -24.86
N THR A 91 -2.41 8.95 -25.37
CA THR A 91 -1.66 10.19 -25.05
C THR A 91 -1.78 10.54 -23.57
N MET A 92 -2.99 10.51 -23.01
CA MET A 92 -3.22 10.80 -21.58
C MET A 92 -2.53 9.79 -20.68
N LEU A 93 -2.62 8.50 -21.02
CA LEU A 93 -1.98 7.46 -20.23
C LEU A 93 -0.45 7.56 -20.27
N LYS A 94 0.12 7.89 -21.44
CA LYS A 94 1.55 8.16 -21.59
C LYS A 94 1.99 9.29 -20.65
N GLU A 95 1.29 10.43 -20.66
CA GLU A 95 1.63 11.56 -19.80
C GLU A 95 1.41 11.25 -18.31
N ALA A 96 0.36 10.53 -17.95
CA ALA A 96 0.15 10.07 -16.59
C ALA A 96 1.31 9.20 -16.08
N MET A 97 1.79 8.27 -16.91
CA MET A 97 2.95 7.44 -16.58
C MET A 97 4.23 8.25 -16.49
N ARG A 98 4.45 9.23 -17.40
CA ARG A 98 5.60 10.13 -17.33
C ARG A 98 5.63 10.91 -16.02
N ILE A 99 4.52 11.53 -15.64
CA ILE A 99 4.40 12.25 -14.36
C ILE A 99 4.71 11.32 -13.19
N LEU A 100 4.18 10.11 -13.21
CA LEU A 100 4.40 9.14 -12.13
C LEU A 100 5.87 8.74 -12.02
N THR A 101 6.54 8.43 -13.16
CA THR A 101 7.90 7.91 -13.18
C THR A 101 8.98 8.99 -13.05
N GLU A 102 8.75 10.20 -13.58
CA GLU A 102 9.76 11.25 -13.63
C GLU A 102 9.60 12.29 -12.51
N GLU A 103 8.40 12.45 -11.98
CA GLU A 103 8.12 13.48 -10.98
C GLU A 103 7.77 12.89 -9.60
N VAL A 104 6.83 11.96 -9.55
CA VAL A 104 6.28 11.43 -8.29
C VAL A 104 7.27 10.46 -7.64
N LEU A 105 7.59 9.36 -8.31
CA LEU A 105 8.42 8.30 -7.73
C LEU A 105 9.82 8.77 -7.30
N PRO A 106 10.54 9.58 -8.08
CA PRO A 106 11.86 10.07 -7.66
C PRO A 106 11.84 10.99 -6.44
N SER A 107 10.70 11.68 -6.20
CA SER A 107 10.53 12.56 -5.03
C SER A 107 10.02 11.84 -3.78
N MET A 108 9.62 10.58 -3.91
CA MET A 108 9.07 9.79 -2.81
C MET A 108 10.15 9.37 -1.81
N ARG A 109 9.81 9.49 -0.54
CA ARG A 109 10.61 8.99 0.58
C ARG A 109 9.71 8.18 1.51
N VAL A 110 10.27 7.13 2.09
CA VAL A 110 9.57 6.27 3.05
C VAL A 110 9.83 6.77 4.47
N ASN A 111 8.81 6.83 5.28
CA ASN A 111 8.92 7.08 6.72
C ASN A 111 9.19 5.74 7.44
N SER A 112 10.42 5.24 7.29
CA SER A 112 10.80 3.90 7.74
C SER A 112 10.51 3.66 9.22
N ARG A 113 10.76 4.67 10.07
CA ARG A 113 10.51 4.54 11.51
C ARG A 113 9.01 4.35 11.80
N LEU A 114 8.16 5.19 11.21
CA LEU A 114 6.72 5.08 11.41
C LEU A 114 6.19 3.74 10.87
N CYS A 115 6.65 3.33 9.68
CA CYS A 115 6.25 2.04 9.11
C CYS A 115 6.66 0.87 10.01
N GLN A 116 7.85 0.93 10.59
CA GLN A 116 8.32 -0.09 11.54
C GLN A 116 7.46 -0.08 12.80
N ASP A 117 7.24 1.08 13.43
CA ASP A 117 6.41 1.22 14.63
C ASP A 117 4.99 0.68 14.39
N MET A 118 4.39 0.98 13.24
CA MET A 118 3.07 0.48 12.86
C MET A 118 3.07 -1.03 12.61
N ALA A 119 4.09 -1.56 11.96
CA ALA A 119 4.22 -3.00 11.74
C ALA A 119 4.40 -3.76 13.07
N GLU A 120 5.25 -3.27 13.97
CA GLU A 120 5.49 -3.89 15.27
C GLU A 120 4.25 -3.83 16.21
N SER A 121 3.44 -2.77 16.10
CA SER A 121 2.20 -2.62 16.89
C SER A 121 1.04 -3.46 16.37
N SER A 122 1.15 -4.05 15.19
CA SER A 122 0.06 -4.82 14.60
C SER A 122 -0.25 -6.08 15.39
N VAL A 123 -1.50 -6.21 15.86
CA VAL A 123 -1.99 -7.41 16.55
C VAL A 123 -1.92 -8.66 15.67
N SER A 124 -1.92 -8.48 14.34
CA SER A 124 -1.74 -9.60 13.39
C SER A 124 -0.43 -10.38 13.60
N ASN A 125 0.60 -9.75 14.19
CA ASN A 125 1.86 -10.41 14.49
C ASN A 125 1.72 -11.54 15.53
N THR A 126 0.62 -11.59 16.29
CA THR A 126 0.35 -12.71 17.21
C THR A 126 0.12 -14.03 16.49
N THR A 127 -0.14 -14.00 15.17
CA THR A 127 -0.23 -15.23 14.36
C THR A 127 1.07 -16.03 14.38
N MET A 128 2.22 -15.36 14.52
CA MET A 128 3.52 -16.01 14.69
C MET A 128 3.53 -16.92 15.92
N ILE A 129 3.13 -16.36 17.06
CA ILE A 129 3.00 -17.10 18.31
C ILE A 129 1.97 -18.23 18.16
N SER A 130 0.82 -17.92 17.58
CA SER A 130 -0.24 -18.92 17.37
C SER A 130 0.24 -20.10 16.54
N THR A 131 1.06 -19.87 15.52
CA THR A 131 1.56 -20.92 14.62
C THR A 131 2.59 -21.81 15.30
N ILE A 132 3.46 -21.25 16.14
CA ILE A 132 4.54 -22.00 16.81
C ILE A 132 4.05 -22.64 18.11
N PHE A 133 3.31 -21.90 18.94
CA PHE A 133 2.97 -22.29 20.32
C PHE A 133 1.49 -22.64 20.52
N GLY A 134 0.68 -22.49 19.51
CA GLY A 134 -0.74 -22.80 19.53
C GLY A 134 -1.64 -21.58 19.62
N TYR A 135 -2.89 -21.76 19.18
CA TYR A 135 -3.87 -20.69 19.06
C TYR A 135 -4.21 -20.03 20.40
N GLU A 136 -4.29 -20.79 21.46
CA GLU A 136 -4.69 -20.30 22.78
C GLU A 136 -3.69 -19.26 23.32
N ILE A 137 -2.39 -19.54 23.20
CA ILE A 137 -1.33 -18.63 23.65
C ILE A 137 -1.33 -17.35 22.81
N GLY A 138 -1.42 -17.48 21.48
CA GLY A 138 -1.49 -16.32 20.61
C GLY A 138 -2.73 -15.46 20.85
N SER A 139 -3.86 -16.08 21.16
CA SER A 139 -5.10 -15.38 21.53
C SER A 139 -4.97 -14.60 22.84
N GLN A 140 -4.33 -15.16 23.86
CA GLN A 140 -4.08 -14.47 25.12
C GLN A 140 -3.21 -13.22 24.92
N VAL A 141 -2.16 -13.32 24.10
CA VAL A 141 -1.31 -12.17 23.75
C VAL A 141 -2.10 -11.10 23.00
N ALA A 142 -2.92 -11.51 22.03
CA ALA A 142 -3.74 -10.59 21.25
C ALA A 142 -4.76 -9.84 22.14
N HIS A 143 -5.44 -10.54 23.03
CA HIS A 143 -6.39 -9.94 23.97
C HIS A 143 -5.71 -8.93 24.89
N LEU A 144 -4.60 -9.30 25.52
CA LEU A 144 -3.88 -8.40 26.40
C LEU A 144 -3.35 -7.15 25.67
N ALA A 145 -2.84 -7.34 24.44
CA ALA A 145 -2.37 -6.23 23.62
C ALA A 145 -3.48 -5.22 23.32
N LEU A 146 -4.68 -5.71 23.01
CA LEU A 146 -5.86 -4.87 22.74
C LEU A 146 -6.40 -4.20 24.01
N GLU A 147 -6.53 -4.94 25.12
CA GLU A 147 -7.08 -4.43 26.37
C GLU A 147 -6.23 -3.33 26.97
N GLU A 148 -4.92 -3.49 26.94
CA GLU A 148 -3.98 -2.53 27.51
C GLU A 148 -3.43 -1.53 26.50
N ASN A 149 -3.80 -1.64 25.22
CA ASN A 149 -3.30 -0.80 24.13
C ASN A 149 -1.76 -0.76 24.06
N ILE A 150 -1.15 -1.94 24.16
CA ILE A 150 0.29 -2.17 24.05
C ILE A 150 0.61 -3.01 22.82
N SER A 151 1.89 -3.07 22.45
CA SER A 151 2.32 -3.92 21.32
C SER A 151 2.19 -5.41 21.68
N PRO A 152 1.96 -6.30 20.70
CA PRO A 152 1.95 -7.74 20.95
C PRO A 152 3.25 -8.26 21.57
N ARG A 153 4.39 -7.64 21.23
CA ARG A 153 5.70 -7.93 21.84
C ARG A 153 5.69 -7.66 23.34
N GLU A 154 5.21 -6.48 23.76
CA GLU A 154 5.09 -6.11 25.17
C GLU A 154 4.09 -6.99 25.92
N ALA A 155 2.96 -7.30 25.30
CA ALA A 155 1.96 -8.21 25.85
C ALA A 155 2.53 -9.62 26.11
N ALA A 156 3.29 -10.16 25.13
CA ALA A 156 3.95 -11.45 25.26
C ALA A 156 4.98 -11.49 26.41
N LYS A 157 5.80 -10.43 26.55
CA LYS A 157 6.75 -10.27 27.65
C LYS A 157 6.04 -10.16 29.00
N LYS A 158 4.94 -9.41 29.07
CA LYS A 158 4.15 -9.25 30.30
C LYS A 158 3.51 -10.54 30.77
N LEU A 159 3.03 -11.36 29.84
CA LEU A 159 2.50 -12.70 30.13
C LEU A 159 3.57 -13.72 30.51
N LYS A 160 4.84 -13.42 30.26
CA LYS A 160 5.99 -14.32 30.55
C LYS A 160 5.84 -15.71 29.94
N ILE A 161 5.21 -15.79 28.78
CA ILE A 161 4.96 -17.06 28.08
C ILE A 161 6.23 -17.68 27.50
N LEU A 162 7.22 -16.85 27.20
CA LEU A 162 8.50 -17.22 26.61
C LEU A 162 9.62 -16.33 27.18
N PRO A 163 10.89 -16.76 27.09
CA PRO A 163 12.02 -15.90 27.37
C PRO A 163 12.00 -14.65 26.47
N ASP A 164 12.39 -13.50 27.03
CA ASP A 164 12.35 -12.21 26.31
C ASP A 164 13.13 -12.23 25.00
N GLU A 165 14.27 -12.93 24.96
CA GLU A 165 15.11 -13.08 23.76
C GLU A 165 14.36 -13.79 22.61
N VAL A 166 13.57 -14.81 22.95
CA VAL A 166 12.74 -15.54 21.98
C VAL A 166 11.61 -14.65 21.45
N ILE A 167 10.99 -13.89 22.36
CA ILE A 167 9.93 -12.93 21.98
C ILE A 167 10.50 -11.87 21.04
N ASP A 168 11.66 -11.31 21.34
CA ASP A 168 12.30 -10.28 20.50
C ASP A 168 12.63 -10.81 19.10
N GLU A 169 13.11 -12.04 18.99
CA GLU A 169 13.40 -12.68 17.71
C GLU A 169 12.12 -12.97 16.90
N LEU A 170 11.06 -13.45 17.56
CA LEU A 170 9.79 -13.76 16.89
C LEU A 170 9.05 -12.52 16.40
N PHE A 171 9.15 -11.42 17.12
CA PHE A 171 8.49 -10.16 16.75
C PHE A 171 9.38 -9.21 15.94
N ASP A 172 10.55 -9.67 15.48
CA ASP A 172 11.33 -8.90 14.51
C ASP A 172 10.61 -8.92 13.16
N VAL A 173 10.02 -7.76 12.80
CA VAL A 173 9.24 -7.62 11.57
C VAL A 173 10.05 -7.88 10.30
N SER A 174 11.39 -7.80 10.35
CA SER A 174 12.25 -8.17 9.23
C SER A 174 12.11 -9.66 8.86
N ASN A 175 11.84 -10.53 9.84
CA ASN A 175 11.63 -11.95 9.62
C ASN A 175 10.31 -12.23 8.87
N LEU A 176 9.29 -11.37 9.02
CA LEU A 176 7.97 -11.55 8.40
C LEU A 176 7.99 -11.34 6.87
N THR A 177 9.00 -10.63 6.38
CA THR A 177 9.15 -10.33 4.94
C THR A 177 10.01 -11.36 4.20
N HIS A 178 10.59 -12.34 4.92
CA HIS A 178 11.50 -13.34 4.37
C HIS A 178 11.00 -14.76 4.72
N PRO A 179 10.35 -15.46 3.80
CA PRO A 179 9.78 -16.81 4.08
C PRO A 179 10.80 -17.80 4.65
N GLU A 180 12.04 -17.73 4.17
CA GLU A 180 13.16 -18.58 4.65
C GLU A 180 13.49 -18.36 6.12
N ASN A 181 13.39 -17.13 6.62
CA ASN A 181 13.61 -16.82 8.03
C ASN A 181 12.48 -17.40 8.88
N MET A 182 11.25 -17.34 8.37
CA MET A 182 10.07 -17.90 9.02
C MET A 182 10.17 -19.42 9.17
N GLU A 183 10.58 -20.12 8.11
CA GLU A 183 10.78 -21.58 8.15
C GLU A 183 11.86 -21.96 9.17
N ALA A 184 12.95 -21.20 9.18
CA ALA A 184 14.04 -21.41 10.16
C ALA A 184 13.56 -21.19 11.60
N LEU A 185 12.73 -20.16 11.87
CA LEU A 185 12.16 -19.91 13.19
C LEU A 185 11.19 -21.02 13.61
N PHE A 186 10.34 -21.49 12.69
CA PHE A 186 9.42 -22.60 12.98
C PHE A 186 10.17 -23.88 13.34
N GLU A 187 11.23 -24.19 12.62
CA GLU A 187 12.05 -25.37 12.89
C GLU A 187 12.83 -25.24 14.21
N LYS A 188 13.38 -24.05 14.49
CA LYS A 188 14.12 -23.73 15.72
C LYS A 188 13.26 -23.89 16.98
N TYR A 189 12.00 -23.50 16.91
CA TYR A 189 11.09 -23.47 18.06
C TYR A 189 10.02 -24.59 18.06
N LYS A 190 10.12 -25.56 17.16
CA LYS A 190 9.13 -26.65 17.06
C LYS A 190 8.95 -27.48 18.33
N ASP A 191 10.01 -27.63 19.13
CA ASP A 191 9.96 -28.42 20.34
C ASP A 191 9.20 -27.72 21.47
N PHE A 192 9.05 -26.41 21.44
CA PHE A 192 8.19 -25.64 22.35
C PHE A 192 6.70 -25.83 22.07
N ARG A 193 6.34 -26.45 20.94
CA ARG A 193 4.95 -26.72 20.52
C ARG A 193 4.24 -27.78 21.42
N LYS A 194 4.93 -28.36 22.36
CA LYS A 194 4.42 -29.41 23.27
C LYS A 194 4.02 -28.90 24.65
N LEU A 195 4.07 -27.60 24.85
CA LEU A 195 3.58 -26.94 26.05
C LEU A 195 2.21 -26.33 25.80
#